data_20c5a7d8e1bd9147a039958087e2e178
#
_entry.id   20c5a7d8e1bd9147a039958087e2e178
#
_cell.length_a   1.000
_cell.length_b   1.000
_cell.length_c   1.000
_cell.angle_alpha   90.00
_cell.angle_beta   90.00
_cell.angle_gamma   90.00
#
_symmetry.space_group_name_H-M   'P 1'
#
loop_
_entity.id
_entity.type
_entity.pdbx_description
1 polymer ?
#
loop_
_entity_poly.entity_id
_entity_poly.type
_entity_poly.pdbx_seq_one_letter_code
_entity_poly.pdbx_strand_id
1 'polypeptide(L)'
;MIVQSKVCTKCGEDKPFSEYYKHKEGKYRLRSSCKQCIADYGKKYYESNKEACLKRGREWAKRNPTKISAIQERYKEKNPERYANRWLKRRTIKRKLKYDFSPIISKRIRRITQNKCAITGDDDIHLDHFIPMSTGHGGTYEGNLILLSKELNLSKGTRNPFIWAEDYLTEEQQKNFVKVIEYLSEINGLTVDEYRRFVFWCFENPRDVDEISEDNRDSLDVWLRVNNVA
;
A
#
# COMPACT_ATOMS: atom_id res chain seq x y z
N MET A 1 -48.81 -2.88 -4.99
CA MET A 1 -48.47 -2.47 -3.62
C MET A 1 -48.36 -0.94 -3.62
N ILE A 2 -49.14 -0.24 -2.76
CA ILE A 2 -49.08 1.22 -2.68
C ILE A 2 -47.81 1.55 -1.90
N VAL A 3 -46.83 2.19 -2.57
CA VAL A 3 -45.60 2.66 -1.93
C VAL A 3 -45.97 3.87 -1.09
N GLN A 4 -45.83 3.78 0.24
CA GLN A 4 -46.05 4.91 1.13
C GLN A 4 -44.99 5.97 0.92
N SER A 5 -45.42 7.21 0.61
CA SER A 5 -44.57 8.35 0.33
C SER A 5 -44.94 9.57 1.16
N LYS A 6 -44.08 10.57 1.16
CA LYS A 6 -44.31 11.90 1.78
C LYS A 6 -43.46 12.96 1.10
N VAL A 7 -43.91 14.20 1.17
CA VAL A 7 -43.14 15.34 0.66
C VAL A 7 -41.99 15.71 1.58
N CYS A 8 -40.80 15.88 1.01
CA CYS A 8 -39.64 16.38 1.70
C CYS A 8 -39.76 17.90 1.94
N THR A 9 -39.61 18.34 3.18
CA THR A 9 -39.69 19.78 3.54
C THR A 9 -38.55 20.65 3.00
N LYS A 10 -37.48 20.04 2.46
CA LYS A 10 -36.29 20.77 1.95
C LYS A 10 -36.27 20.88 0.43
N CYS A 11 -36.53 19.80 -0.31
CA CYS A 11 -36.56 19.84 -1.77
C CYS A 11 -37.98 19.91 -2.37
N GLY A 12 -39.04 19.74 -1.57
CA GLY A 12 -40.42 19.75 -2.05
C GLY A 12 -40.88 18.51 -2.81
N GLU A 13 -40.01 17.54 -3.03
CA GLU A 13 -40.29 16.32 -3.79
C GLU A 13 -41.02 15.28 -2.94
N ASP A 14 -41.98 14.60 -3.53
CA ASP A 14 -42.61 13.43 -2.92
C ASP A 14 -41.72 12.22 -3.09
N LYS A 15 -41.36 11.58 -1.99
CA LYS A 15 -40.41 10.48 -1.94
C LYS A 15 -40.94 9.33 -1.07
N PRO A 16 -40.59 8.08 -1.39
CA PRO A 16 -40.98 6.94 -0.59
C PRO A 16 -40.40 7.01 0.82
N PHE A 17 -41.07 6.40 1.78
CA PHE A 17 -40.61 6.39 3.18
C PHE A 17 -39.23 5.83 3.37
N SER A 18 -38.76 4.93 2.52
CA SER A 18 -37.38 4.41 2.51
C SER A 18 -36.32 5.48 2.32
N GLU A 19 -36.65 6.63 1.72
CA GLU A 19 -35.75 7.75 1.51
C GLU A 19 -35.65 8.70 2.71
N TYR A 20 -36.21 8.33 3.87
CA TYR A 20 -36.14 9.11 5.08
C TYR A 20 -35.50 8.33 6.22
N TYR A 21 -34.78 9.03 7.09
CA TYR A 21 -34.30 8.45 8.34
C TYR A 21 -35.42 8.39 9.37
N LYS A 22 -35.42 7.36 10.21
CA LYS A 22 -36.34 7.23 11.34
C LYS A 22 -36.14 8.37 12.34
N HIS A 23 -37.24 8.84 12.91
CA HIS A 23 -37.23 9.89 13.93
C HIS A 23 -38.42 9.74 14.88
N LYS A 24 -38.18 9.67 16.19
CA LYS A 24 -39.20 9.32 17.19
C LYS A 24 -40.43 10.21 17.12
N GLU A 25 -40.23 11.52 16.96
CA GLU A 25 -41.25 12.56 17.02
C GLU A 25 -41.69 13.09 15.63
N GLY A 26 -41.15 12.48 14.56
CA GLY A 26 -41.48 12.89 13.21
C GLY A 26 -42.79 12.29 12.70
N LYS A 27 -43.52 13.02 11.83
CA LYS A 27 -44.67 12.45 11.14
C LYS A 27 -44.31 11.13 10.46
N TYR A 28 -45.11 10.10 10.64
CA TYR A 28 -44.83 8.72 10.24
C TYR A 28 -43.55 8.13 10.89
N ARG A 29 -43.08 8.66 12.02
CA ARG A 29 -41.81 8.32 12.67
C ARG A 29 -40.59 8.50 11.77
N LEU A 30 -40.65 9.46 10.86
CA LEU A 30 -39.59 9.79 9.89
C LEU A 30 -39.16 11.26 10.02
N ARG A 31 -37.93 11.56 9.64
CA ARG A 31 -37.46 12.93 9.53
C ARG A 31 -38.23 13.71 8.47
N SER A 32 -38.38 15.02 8.65
CA SER A 32 -39.07 15.90 7.69
C SER A 32 -38.35 16.01 6.35
N SER A 33 -37.01 15.97 6.38
CA SER A 33 -36.15 16.06 5.19
C SER A 33 -35.67 14.68 4.72
N CYS A 34 -35.57 14.47 3.41
CA CYS A 34 -35.07 13.24 2.83
C CYS A 34 -33.56 13.04 3.07
N LYS A 35 -33.08 11.81 2.93
CA LYS A 35 -31.67 11.41 3.12
C LYS A 35 -30.73 12.24 2.25
N GLN A 36 -31.11 12.51 0.99
CA GLN A 36 -30.30 13.32 0.08
C GLN A 36 -30.12 14.74 0.59
N CYS A 37 -31.22 15.43 0.94
CA CYS A 37 -31.13 16.80 1.48
C CYS A 37 -30.30 16.90 2.79
N ILE A 38 -30.36 15.86 3.63
CA ILE A 38 -29.54 15.80 4.85
C ILE A 38 -28.06 15.62 4.49
N ALA A 39 -27.74 14.76 3.50
CA ALA A 39 -26.37 14.54 3.04
C ALA A 39 -25.80 15.83 2.40
N ASP A 40 -26.55 16.49 1.54
CA ASP A 40 -26.14 17.73 0.89
C ASP A 40 -25.88 18.86 1.91
N TYR A 41 -26.76 18.98 2.91
CA TYR A 41 -26.54 19.90 4.01
C TYR A 41 -25.28 19.57 4.80
N GLY A 42 -25.05 18.30 5.12
CA GLY A 42 -23.85 17.84 5.82
C GLY A 42 -22.56 18.14 5.04
N LYS A 43 -22.59 17.93 3.72
CA LYS A 43 -21.46 18.25 2.83
C LYS A 43 -21.15 19.75 2.83
N LYS A 44 -22.15 20.59 2.60
CA LYS A 44 -22.00 22.06 2.62
C LYS A 44 -21.50 22.55 3.98
N TYR A 45 -22.06 22.03 5.08
CA TYR A 45 -21.61 22.38 6.42
C TYR A 45 -20.15 22.01 6.65
N TYR A 46 -19.73 20.80 6.23
CA TYR A 46 -18.34 20.37 6.35
C TYR A 46 -17.40 21.23 5.50
N GLU A 47 -17.77 21.55 4.27
CA GLU A 47 -16.97 22.41 3.38
C GLU A 47 -16.77 23.80 3.99
N SER A 48 -17.83 24.40 4.54
CA SER A 48 -17.78 25.72 5.18
C SER A 48 -17.07 25.72 6.55
N ASN A 49 -16.98 24.57 7.24
CA ASN A 49 -16.44 24.47 8.60
C ASN A 49 -15.31 23.43 8.70
N LYS A 50 -14.58 23.19 7.61
CA LYS A 50 -13.62 22.10 7.49
C LYS A 50 -12.56 22.12 8.61
N GLU A 51 -11.96 23.27 8.86
CA GLU A 51 -10.92 23.41 9.89
C GLU A 51 -11.43 23.11 11.29
N ALA A 52 -12.59 23.66 11.66
CA ALA A 52 -13.22 23.42 12.96
C ALA A 52 -13.59 21.94 13.14
N CYS A 53 -14.10 21.27 12.09
CA CYS A 53 -14.42 19.86 12.10
C CYS A 53 -13.16 19.00 12.29
N LEU A 54 -12.07 19.31 11.57
CA LEU A 54 -10.80 18.62 11.69
C LEU A 54 -10.16 18.83 13.07
N LYS A 55 -10.22 20.06 13.61
CA LYS A 55 -9.73 20.37 14.97
C LYS A 55 -10.46 19.53 16.01
N ARG A 56 -11.81 19.56 16.01
CA ARG A 56 -12.63 18.75 16.93
C ARG A 56 -12.32 17.25 16.83
N GLY A 57 -12.13 16.73 15.61
CA GLY A 57 -11.75 15.32 15.38
C GLY A 57 -10.40 14.96 16.00
N ARG A 58 -9.39 15.83 15.84
CA ARG A 58 -8.05 15.64 16.43
C ARG A 58 -8.10 15.70 17.97
N GLU A 59 -8.85 16.66 18.52
CA GLU A 59 -9.01 16.79 19.97
C GLU A 59 -9.75 15.60 20.58
N TRP A 60 -10.79 15.11 19.89
CA TRP A 60 -11.50 13.91 20.31
C TRP A 60 -10.58 12.69 20.29
N ALA A 61 -9.78 12.54 19.23
CA ALA A 61 -8.81 11.44 19.11
C ALA A 61 -7.76 11.48 20.24
N LYS A 62 -7.24 12.66 20.56
CA LYS A 62 -6.31 12.86 21.70
C LYS A 62 -6.92 12.46 23.04
N ARG A 63 -8.21 12.76 23.25
CA ARG A 63 -8.93 12.44 24.51
C ARG A 63 -9.40 10.98 24.58
N ASN A 64 -9.37 10.25 23.47
CA ASN A 64 -9.88 8.87 23.40
C ASN A 64 -8.87 7.91 22.76
N PRO A 65 -7.61 7.80 23.24
CA PRO A 65 -6.57 6.99 22.60
C PRO A 65 -6.95 5.51 22.53
N THR A 66 -7.54 4.97 23.59
CA THR A 66 -7.99 3.56 23.65
C THR A 66 -9.06 3.24 22.61
N LYS A 67 -10.01 4.16 22.40
CA LYS A 67 -11.05 3.99 21.37
C LYS A 67 -10.45 4.05 19.97
N ILE A 68 -9.50 4.95 19.74
CA ILE A 68 -8.78 5.05 18.46
C ILE A 68 -7.99 3.77 18.19
N SER A 69 -7.26 3.24 19.18
CA SER A 69 -6.54 1.97 19.05
C SER A 69 -7.47 0.82 18.67
N ALA A 70 -8.60 0.69 19.37
CA ALA A 70 -9.59 -0.35 19.07
C ALA A 70 -10.21 -0.22 17.65
N ILE A 71 -10.47 1.03 17.20
CA ILE A 71 -10.96 1.28 15.84
C ILE A 71 -9.90 0.89 14.80
N GLN A 72 -8.62 1.24 15.04
CA GLN A 72 -7.52 0.89 14.15
C GLN A 72 -7.30 -0.63 14.06
N GLU A 73 -7.35 -1.33 15.19
CA GLU A 73 -7.21 -2.79 15.21
C GLU A 73 -8.35 -3.47 14.45
N ARG A 74 -9.59 -3.09 14.69
CA ARG A 74 -10.75 -3.59 13.94
C ARG A 74 -10.64 -3.29 12.43
N TYR A 75 -10.10 -2.13 12.06
CA TYR A 75 -9.88 -1.80 10.65
C TYR A 75 -8.80 -2.68 10.03
N LYS A 76 -7.70 -2.93 10.75
CA LYS A 76 -6.60 -3.80 10.35
C LYS A 76 -7.08 -5.25 10.15
N GLU A 77 -7.86 -5.78 11.10
CA GLU A 77 -8.47 -7.11 11.00
C GLU A 77 -9.38 -7.25 9.76
N LYS A 78 -10.22 -6.23 9.50
CA LYS A 78 -11.13 -6.24 8.36
C LYS A 78 -10.48 -5.94 7.02
N ASN A 79 -9.33 -5.29 7.01
CA ASN A 79 -8.65 -4.81 5.79
C ASN A 79 -7.13 -5.04 5.87
N PRO A 80 -6.65 -6.28 6.07
CA PRO A 80 -5.23 -6.55 6.32
C PRO A 80 -4.34 -6.08 5.16
N GLU A 81 -4.73 -6.33 3.91
CA GLU A 81 -3.97 -5.88 2.74
C GLU A 81 -3.90 -4.35 2.62
N ARG A 82 -5.02 -3.65 2.84
CA ARG A 82 -5.03 -2.17 2.81
C ARG A 82 -4.16 -1.58 3.90
N TYR A 83 -4.16 -2.20 5.07
CA TYR A 83 -3.33 -1.76 6.19
C TYR A 83 -1.85 -1.97 5.88
N ALA A 84 -1.47 -3.15 5.39
CA ALA A 84 -0.10 -3.47 4.99
C ALA A 84 0.40 -2.51 3.88
N ASN A 85 -0.40 -2.29 2.84
CA ASN A 85 -0.07 -1.38 1.75
C ASN A 85 0.11 0.07 2.22
N ARG A 86 -0.74 0.55 3.14
CA ARG A 86 -0.61 1.90 3.71
C ARG A 86 0.66 2.05 4.54
N TRP A 87 1.00 1.05 5.32
CA TRP A 87 2.23 1.03 6.11
C TRP A 87 3.48 1.01 5.21
N LEU A 88 3.46 0.14 4.20
CA LEU A 88 4.50 0.02 3.19
C LEU A 88 4.73 1.37 2.45
N LYS A 89 3.65 1.98 1.96
CA LYS A 89 3.67 3.31 1.34
C LYS A 89 4.33 4.35 2.24
N ARG A 90 3.86 4.44 3.50
CA ARG A 90 4.40 5.42 4.45
C ARG A 90 5.90 5.21 4.71
N ARG A 91 6.33 3.96 4.84
CA ARG A 91 7.73 3.60 5.08
C ARG A 91 8.61 3.97 3.88
N THR A 92 8.16 3.70 2.67
CA THR A 92 8.89 4.02 1.42
C THR A 92 8.99 5.53 1.21
N ILE A 93 7.87 6.26 1.33
CA ILE A 93 7.86 7.73 1.17
C ILE A 93 8.72 8.42 2.23
N LYS A 94 8.72 7.94 3.49
CA LYS A 94 9.60 8.49 4.54
C LYS A 94 11.08 8.40 4.18
N ARG A 95 11.46 7.40 3.38
CA ARG A 95 12.83 7.21 2.87
C ARG A 95 13.08 7.89 1.52
N LYS A 96 12.13 8.67 1.01
CA LYS A 96 12.22 9.32 -0.30
C LYS A 96 12.44 8.35 -1.48
N LEU A 97 12.13 7.07 -1.29
CA LEU A 97 12.29 6.04 -2.31
C LEU A 97 11.08 5.97 -3.24
N LYS A 98 11.30 5.39 -4.42
CA LYS A 98 10.25 5.12 -5.42
C LYS A 98 9.11 4.32 -4.83
N TYR A 99 7.88 4.81 -5.02
CA TYR A 99 6.67 4.09 -4.67
C TYR A 99 5.73 4.03 -5.86
N ASP A 100 5.71 2.89 -6.50
CA ASP A 100 4.75 2.54 -7.55
C ASP A 100 4.19 1.14 -7.25
N PHE A 101 3.28 1.09 -6.27
CA PHE A 101 2.65 -0.16 -5.83
C PHE A 101 1.15 0.01 -5.70
N SER A 102 0.43 -0.83 -6.42
CA SER A 102 -1.03 -0.84 -6.48
C SER A 102 -1.60 -2.22 -6.19
N PRO A 103 -2.90 -2.34 -5.92
CA PRO A 103 -3.57 -3.65 -5.82
C PRO A 103 -3.42 -4.51 -7.08
N ILE A 104 -3.25 -3.88 -8.25
CA ILE A 104 -3.04 -4.58 -9.53
C ILE A 104 -1.67 -5.26 -9.52
N ILE A 105 -0.62 -4.52 -9.13
CA ILE A 105 0.75 -5.05 -9.01
C ILE A 105 0.79 -6.18 -7.97
N SER A 106 0.18 -5.98 -6.80
CA SER A 106 0.07 -7.02 -5.78
C SER A 106 -0.56 -8.32 -6.32
N LYS A 107 -1.67 -8.20 -7.04
CA LYS A 107 -2.34 -9.34 -7.66
C LYS A 107 -1.48 -10.01 -8.73
N ARG A 108 -0.71 -9.24 -9.51
CA ARG A 108 0.17 -9.76 -10.54
C ARG A 108 1.30 -10.60 -9.94
N ILE A 109 2.02 -10.06 -8.95
CA ILE A 109 3.07 -10.78 -8.22
C ILE A 109 2.52 -12.08 -7.64
N ARG A 110 1.37 -12.04 -6.95
CA ARG A 110 0.72 -13.22 -6.37
C ARG A 110 0.29 -14.23 -7.42
N ARG A 111 -0.17 -13.79 -8.58
CA ARG A 111 -0.56 -14.69 -9.68
C ARG A 111 0.64 -15.41 -10.27
N ILE A 112 1.74 -14.72 -10.52
CA ILE A 112 2.97 -15.29 -11.09
C ILE A 112 3.55 -16.35 -10.16
N THR A 113 3.55 -16.10 -8.86
CA THR A 113 4.05 -17.05 -7.84
C THR A 113 2.98 -18.04 -7.37
N GLN A 114 1.78 -18.04 -7.96
CA GLN A 114 0.63 -18.85 -7.50
C GLN A 114 0.30 -18.62 -6.02
N ASN A 115 0.54 -17.40 -5.53
CA ASN A 115 0.40 -17.01 -4.12
C ASN A 115 1.27 -17.83 -3.15
N LYS A 116 2.44 -18.26 -3.60
CA LYS A 116 3.42 -19.06 -2.85
C LYS A 116 4.77 -18.35 -2.80
N CYS A 117 5.65 -18.83 -1.94
CA CYS A 117 7.05 -18.40 -1.95
C CYS A 117 7.67 -18.67 -3.33
N ALA A 118 8.28 -17.66 -3.93
CA ALA A 118 8.88 -17.76 -5.25
C ALA A 118 10.06 -18.75 -5.33
N ILE A 119 10.63 -19.11 -4.18
CA ILE A 119 11.82 -19.98 -4.09
C ILE A 119 11.46 -21.37 -3.57
N THR A 120 10.71 -21.48 -2.48
CA THR A 120 10.40 -22.76 -1.83
C THR A 120 9.03 -23.33 -2.20
N GLY A 121 8.11 -22.52 -2.69
CA GLY A 121 6.72 -22.92 -2.94
C GLY A 121 5.83 -22.95 -1.67
N ASP A 122 6.31 -22.50 -0.51
CA ASP A 122 5.57 -22.48 0.74
C ASP A 122 4.42 -21.46 0.72
N ASP A 123 3.43 -21.70 1.59
CA ASP A 123 2.22 -20.86 1.69
C ASP A 123 2.34 -19.72 2.73
N ASP A 124 3.26 -19.81 3.72
CA ASP A 124 3.51 -18.73 4.70
C ASP A 124 4.41 -17.66 4.10
N ILE A 125 3.79 -16.74 3.37
CA ILE A 125 4.48 -15.78 2.51
C ILE A 125 4.45 -14.35 3.01
N HIS A 126 5.55 -13.67 2.78
CA HIS A 126 5.73 -12.23 3.01
C HIS A 126 6.16 -11.54 1.71
N LEU A 127 5.62 -10.36 1.47
CA LEU A 127 6.11 -9.49 0.41
C LEU A 127 7.40 -8.84 0.89
N ASP A 128 8.50 -9.11 0.20
CA ASP A 128 9.83 -8.59 0.54
C ASP A 128 10.42 -7.73 -0.57
N HIS A 129 11.32 -6.81 -0.19
CA HIS A 129 12.08 -6.01 -1.14
C HIS A 129 13.36 -6.76 -1.52
N PHE A 130 13.55 -7.02 -2.80
CA PHE A 130 14.76 -7.69 -3.31
C PHE A 130 16.00 -6.87 -2.95
N ILE A 131 16.02 -5.58 -3.29
CA ILE A 131 16.97 -4.58 -2.79
C ILE A 131 16.36 -3.95 -1.54
N PRO A 132 16.93 -4.15 -0.35
CA PRO A 132 16.39 -3.61 0.90
C PRO A 132 16.36 -2.08 0.89
N MET A 133 15.30 -1.48 1.40
CA MET A 133 15.19 -0.02 1.53
C MET A 133 16.26 0.62 2.43
N SER A 134 17.01 -0.16 3.20
CA SER A 134 18.11 0.30 4.04
C SER A 134 19.34 0.72 3.25
N THR A 135 19.48 0.27 2.01
CA THR A 135 20.56 0.71 1.12
C THR A 135 20.37 2.13 0.58
N GLY A 136 19.17 2.73 0.78
CA GLY A 136 18.82 4.00 0.12
C GLY A 136 18.49 3.84 -1.35
N HIS A 137 18.31 2.61 -1.81
CA HIS A 137 17.98 2.24 -3.19
C HIS A 137 16.72 1.38 -3.27
N GLY A 138 16.35 1.00 -4.48
CA GLY A 138 15.16 0.21 -4.73
C GLY A 138 13.89 1.00 -4.47
N GLY A 139 13.08 0.57 -3.53
CA GLY A 139 11.78 1.15 -3.24
C GLY A 139 10.68 0.11 -3.38
N THR A 140 9.42 0.56 -3.36
CA THR A 140 8.25 -0.33 -3.40
C THR A 140 7.59 -0.26 -4.77
N TYR A 141 8.03 -1.07 -5.69
CA TYR A 141 7.51 -1.24 -7.05
C TYR A 141 7.74 -2.67 -7.54
N GLU A 142 7.09 -3.08 -8.62
CA GLU A 142 7.06 -4.47 -9.08
C GLU A 142 8.46 -5.07 -9.30
N GLY A 143 9.37 -4.31 -9.91
CA GLY A 143 10.75 -4.74 -10.20
C GLY A 143 11.67 -4.85 -8.98
N ASN A 144 11.16 -4.61 -7.77
CA ASN A 144 11.90 -4.77 -6.52
C ASN A 144 11.14 -5.59 -5.47
N LEU A 145 10.05 -6.27 -5.84
CA LEU A 145 9.21 -6.99 -4.89
C LEU A 145 9.13 -8.47 -5.24
N ILE A 146 9.28 -9.32 -4.23
CA ILE A 146 9.16 -10.78 -4.33
C ILE A 146 8.31 -11.33 -3.18
N LEU A 147 7.71 -12.51 -3.38
CA LEU A 147 7.10 -13.27 -2.30
C LEU A 147 8.10 -14.31 -1.78
N LEU A 148 8.50 -14.18 -0.53
CA LEU A 148 9.34 -15.14 0.18
C LEU A 148 8.57 -15.79 1.32
N SER A 149 8.94 -17.02 1.67
CA SER A 149 8.52 -17.62 2.95
C SER A 149 9.04 -16.76 4.11
N LYS A 150 8.36 -16.84 5.25
CA LYS A 150 8.77 -16.13 6.46
C LYS A 150 10.23 -16.46 6.85
N GLU A 151 10.61 -17.71 6.71
CA GLU A 151 11.97 -18.18 7.01
C GLU A 151 13.00 -17.52 6.09
N LEU A 152 12.80 -17.62 4.77
CA LEU A 152 13.71 -17.02 3.79
C LEU A 152 13.77 -15.49 3.91
N ASN A 153 12.64 -14.84 4.17
CA ASN A 153 12.61 -13.39 4.38
C ASN A 153 13.42 -12.98 5.63
N LEU A 154 13.30 -13.72 6.73
CA LEU A 154 14.09 -13.48 7.94
C LEU A 154 15.57 -13.75 7.70
N SER A 155 15.91 -14.85 7.04
CA SER A 155 17.30 -15.20 6.74
C SER A 155 17.96 -14.21 5.80
N LYS A 156 17.25 -13.73 4.77
CA LYS A 156 17.75 -12.70 3.85
C LYS A 156 17.98 -11.39 4.57
N GLY A 157 16.99 -10.92 5.32
CA GLY A 157 17.08 -9.64 6.04
C GLY A 157 17.47 -8.49 5.10
N THR A 158 18.56 -7.78 5.44
CA THR A 158 19.10 -6.67 4.66
C THR A 158 20.35 -7.03 3.86
N ARG A 159 20.68 -8.32 3.72
CA ARG A 159 21.86 -8.79 2.97
C ARG A 159 21.66 -8.60 1.46
N ASN A 160 22.78 -8.55 0.74
CA ASN A 160 22.77 -8.64 -0.71
C ASN A 160 22.12 -9.98 -1.13
N PRO A 161 21.04 -9.96 -1.94
CA PRO A 161 20.29 -11.17 -2.25
C PRO A 161 21.11 -12.22 -3.01
N PHE A 162 22.10 -11.82 -3.79
CA PHE A 162 22.96 -12.76 -4.50
C PHE A 162 23.91 -13.47 -3.55
N ILE A 163 24.58 -12.73 -2.65
CA ILE A 163 25.47 -13.31 -1.66
C ILE A 163 24.67 -14.20 -0.70
N TRP A 164 23.51 -13.71 -0.23
CA TRP A 164 22.63 -14.50 0.61
C TRP A 164 22.19 -15.81 -0.06
N ALA A 165 21.88 -15.78 -1.35
CA ALA A 165 21.44 -16.96 -2.08
C ALA A 165 22.57 -18.01 -2.23
N GLU A 166 23.80 -17.56 -2.48
CA GLU A 166 24.98 -18.42 -2.54
C GLU A 166 25.24 -19.11 -1.19
N ASP A 167 25.10 -18.37 -0.07
CA ASP A 167 25.39 -18.87 1.28
C ASP A 167 24.29 -19.74 1.89
N TYR A 168 23.03 -19.51 1.52
CA TYR A 168 21.88 -20.02 2.27
C TYR A 168 20.99 -20.99 1.49
N LEU A 169 20.84 -20.81 0.17
CA LEU A 169 19.90 -21.60 -0.62
C LEU A 169 20.49 -22.94 -1.06
N THR A 170 19.65 -23.99 -1.04
CA THR A 170 19.99 -25.28 -1.63
C THR A 170 20.08 -25.17 -3.16
N GLU A 171 20.71 -26.14 -3.82
CA GLU A 171 20.83 -26.17 -5.28
C GLU A 171 19.48 -26.07 -6.01
N GLU A 172 18.43 -26.72 -5.49
CA GLU A 172 17.10 -26.63 -6.07
C GLU A 172 16.48 -25.26 -5.88
N GLN A 173 16.63 -24.67 -4.70
CA GLN A 173 16.17 -23.32 -4.41
C GLN A 173 16.91 -22.27 -5.25
N GLN A 174 18.19 -22.47 -5.54
CA GLN A 174 18.96 -21.60 -6.43
C GLN A 174 18.40 -21.60 -7.86
N LYS A 175 17.92 -22.75 -8.38
CA LYS A 175 17.23 -22.79 -9.69
C LYS A 175 15.98 -21.92 -9.72
N ASN A 176 15.21 -21.90 -8.64
CA ASN A 176 14.05 -21.03 -8.54
C ASN A 176 14.44 -19.55 -8.33
N PHE A 177 15.53 -19.30 -7.61
CA PHE A 177 16.09 -17.95 -7.45
C PHE A 177 16.52 -17.35 -8.80
N VAL A 178 17.11 -18.15 -9.70
CA VAL A 178 17.44 -17.71 -11.07
C VAL A 178 16.18 -17.21 -11.79
N LYS A 179 15.05 -17.94 -11.73
CA LYS A 179 13.77 -17.49 -12.33
C LYS A 179 13.27 -16.15 -11.73
N VAL A 180 13.49 -15.95 -10.43
CA VAL A 180 13.18 -14.66 -9.78
C VAL A 180 14.04 -13.54 -10.37
N ILE A 181 15.33 -13.78 -10.58
CA ILE A 181 16.24 -12.80 -11.18
C ILE A 181 15.84 -12.49 -12.63
N GLU A 182 15.54 -13.50 -13.44
CA GLU A 182 15.05 -13.33 -14.81
C GLU A 182 13.80 -12.46 -14.85
N TYR A 183 12.82 -12.73 -14.00
CA TYR A 183 11.61 -11.91 -13.89
C TYR A 183 11.91 -10.45 -13.47
N LEU A 184 12.72 -10.25 -12.43
CA LEU A 184 13.03 -8.91 -11.94
C LEU A 184 13.88 -8.11 -12.94
N SER A 185 14.81 -8.77 -13.67
CA SER A 185 15.59 -8.12 -14.73
C SER A 185 14.68 -7.66 -15.88
N GLU A 186 13.76 -8.51 -16.34
CA GLU A 186 12.79 -8.17 -17.38
C GLU A 186 11.92 -6.98 -17.00
N ILE A 187 11.36 -6.96 -15.78
CA ILE A 187 10.53 -5.84 -15.30
C ILE A 187 11.31 -4.53 -15.20
N ASN A 188 12.61 -4.60 -14.95
CA ASN A 188 13.48 -3.41 -14.91
C ASN A 188 14.07 -3.06 -16.30
N GLY A 189 13.78 -3.82 -17.35
CA GLY A 189 14.31 -3.58 -18.70
C GLY A 189 15.81 -3.85 -18.83
N LEU A 190 16.34 -4.75 -17.99
CA LEU A 190 17.76 -5.10 -17.95
C LEU A 190 17.98 -6.56 -18.35
N THR A 191 19.17 -6.88 -18.82
CA THR A 191 19.66 -8.25 -18.86
C THR A 191 19.91 -8.76 -17.42
N VAL A 192 19.99 -10.08 -17.24
CA VAL A 192 20.29 -10.71 -15.95
C VAL A 192 21.62 -10.20 -15.37
N ASP A 193 22.64 -10.06 -16.23
CA ASP A 193 23.97 -9.57 -15.82
C ASP A 193 23.95 -8.08 -15.43
N GLU A 194 23.20 -7.27 -16.16
CA GLU A 194 23.01 -5.85 -15.81
C GLU A 194 22.25 -5.69 -14.50
N TYR A 195 21.18 -6.49 -14.32
CA TYR A 195 20.42 -6.47 -13.07
C TYR A 195 21.28 -6.90 -11.87
N ARG A 196 22.11 -7.94 -12.04
CA ARG A 196 23.09 -8.35 -11.01
C ARG A 196 24.04 -7.21 -10.66
N ARG A 197 24.65 -6.57 -11.67
CA ARG A 197 25.55 -5.41 -11.47
C ARG A 197 24.84 -4.24 -10.80
N PHE A 198 23.62 -3.94 -11.19
CA PHE A 198 22.79 -2.90 -10.55
C PHE A 198 22.56 -3.19 -9.08
N VAL A 199 22.19 -4.42 -8.73
CA VAL A 199 21.98 -4.81 -7.33
C VAL A 199 23.28 -4.66 -6.52
N PHE A 200 24.41 -5.18 -7.01
CA PHE A 200 25.69 -5.01 -6.33
C PHE A 200 26.05 -3.53 -6.14
N TRP A 201 25.90 -2.72 -7.18
CA TRP A 201 26.12 -1.28 -7.11
C TRP A 201 25.27 -0.61 -6.01
N CYS A 202 24.02 -1.01 -5.82
CA CYS A 202 23.17 -0.48 -4.76
C CYS A 202 23.71 -0.76 -3.35
N PHE A 203 24.43 -1.85 -3.16
CA PHE A 203 25.05 -2.19 -1.88
C PHE A 203 26.42 -1.53 -1.68
N GLU A 204 27.13 -1.28 -2.76
CA GLU A 204 28.45 -0.60 -2.75
C GLU A 204 28.31 0.92 -2.62
N ASN A 205 27.16 1.48 -3.02
CA ASN A 205 26.89 2.91 -3.03
C ASN A 205 25.64 3.25 -2.19
N PRO A 206 25.57 2.92 -0.90
CA PRO A 206 24.39 3.23 -0.09
C PRO A 206 24.15 4.74 -0.03
N ARG A 207 22.85 5.14 -0.04
CA ARG A 207 22.45 6.54 0.07
C ARG A 207 21.62 6.77 1.33
N ASP A 208 21.83 7.90 1.97
CA ASP A 208 20.94 8.34 3.04
C ASP A 208 19.73 9.15 2.53
N VAL A 209 18.84 9.56 3.44
CA VAL A 209 17.60 10.27 3.08
C VAL A 209 17.90 11.69 2.57
N ASP A 210 18.97 12.32 3.01
CA ASP A 210 19.32 13.68 2.64
C ASP A 210 19.93 13.67 1.22
N GLU A 211 20.83 12.74 0.92
CA GLU A 211 21.36 12.50 -0.43
C GLU A 211 20.25 12.19 -1.45
N ILE A 212 19.27 11.36 -1.08
CA ILE A 212 18.11 11.07 -1.94
C ILE A 212 17.23 12.32 -2.14
N SER A 213 17.20 13.22 -1.16
CA SER A 213 16.43 14.48 -1.26
C SER A 213 17.07 15.48 -2.21
N GLU A 214 18.38 15.49 -2.31
CA GLU A 214 19.14 16.33 -3.24
C GLU A 214 19.07 15.79 -4.67
N ASP A 215 19.13 14.45 -4.82
CA ASP A 215 19.00 13.77 -6.11
C ASP A 215 17.79 12.81 -6.07
N ASN A 216 16.62 13.31 -6.46
CA ASN A 216 15.36 12.56 -6.44
C ASN A 216 15.19 11.58 -7.61
N ARG A 217 16.24 11.34 -8.40
CA ARG A 217 16.20 10.37 -9.51
C ARG A 217 16.04 8.94 -8.96
N ASP A 218 15.39 8.11 -9.77
CA ASP A 218 15.31 6.67 -9.49
C ASP A 218 16.72 6.06 -9.46
N SER A 219 16.95 5.14 -8.56
CA SER A 219 18.24 4.47 -8.42
C SER A 219 18.71 3.79 -9.71
N LEU A 220 17.77 3.24 -10.46
CA LEU A 220 18.05 2.63 -11.76
C LEU A 220 18.50 3.68 -12.78
N ASP A 221 17.83 4.83 -12.86
CA ASP A 221 18.22 5.93 -13.75
C ASP A 221 19.62 6.46 -13.42
N VAL A 222 19.96 6.55 -12.14
CA VAL A 222 21.30 6.96 -11.70
C VAL A 222 22.34 5.93 -12.15
N TRP A 223 22.07 4.65 -11.90
CA TRP A 223 22.97 3.56 -12.27
C TRP A 223 23.20 3.46 -13.77
N LEU A 224 22.14 3.56 -14.59
CA LEU A 224 22.24 3.52 -16.05
C LEU A 224 23.16 4.63 -16.60
N ARG A 225 23.03 5.85 -16.05
CA ARG A 225 23.87 6.99 -16.46
C ARG A 225 25.34 6.80 -16.08
N VAL A 226 25.59 6.32 -14.86
CA VAL A 226 26.97 6.11 -14.38
C VAL A 226 27.69 5.00 -15.15
N ASN A 227 26.95 3.99 -15.61
CA ASN A 227 27.52 2.82 -16.28
C ASN A 227 27.40 2.86 -17.81
N ASN A 228 26.94 3.99 -18.39
CA ASN A 228 26.75 4.17 -19.84
C ASN A 228 25.93 3.03 -20.50
N VAL A 229 24.97 2.49 -19.78
CA VAL A 229 24.03 1.50 -20.29
C VAL A 229 22.90 2.28 -20.96
N ALA A 230 22.95 2.42 -22.28
CA ALA A 230 21.96 3.10 -23.12
C ALA A 230 21.01 2.06 -23.74
#